data_464e478812e147e3db64d0132f95888d
#
_entry.id   464e478812e147e3db64d0132f95888d
#
_cell.length_a   1.000
_cell.length_b   1.000
_cell.length_c   1.000
_cell.angle_alpha   90.00
_cell.angle_beta   90.00
_cell.angle_gamma   90.00
#
_symmetry.space_group_name_H-M   'P 1'
#
loop_
_entity.id
_entity.type
_entity.pdbx_description
1 polymer ?
#
loop_
_entity_poly.entity_id
_entity_poly.type
_entity_poly.pdbx_seq_one_letter_code
_entity_poly.pdbx_strand_id
1 'polypeptide(L)'
;MCAAPRLWHASPAMIDIPRADPRAGLSCEVGGHLPQKPGTFEVLAREGDARAGRLWTAHGPIDTPCFMPVGTYGAVKGLDPDDLREVGSQIILGNSYHLGHRPGPERVAGLGGLHRMMAWDRPILTDSGGFQVFSLRGLQKIDDHGVGYQTHFDGSRHRMTPESVLRTQALLGSDICMILDHCPPGDADAGAMFDAVARSTRWAREAADLRPTILAPHQLCFGIVQGGTDLALRRSHLAELAPLPFDGLALGGLSVGEPIPQMHATMAAIGPEMPADRPRYVMGIGTPYDLLAAVSSGIDMFDCVMPSRNARNGQLFTFRGKVNIKRSEFRGARGPVDPDCPCRACRSYSLAYLRHLHEQADPLYGRLATIHNLVFFHQWVGALRAALREQRFPVVASHFSQIITEHYGRAPEAVLEARPTRTPAS
;
A
#
# COMPACT_ATOMS: atom_id res chain seq x y z
N MET A 1 33.24 -25.36 -24.58
CA MET A 1 32.21 -24.33 -24.80
C MET A 1 30.93 -24.81 -24.16
N CYS A 2 30.68 -24.47 -22.91
CA CYS A 2 29.42 -24.80 -22.24
C CYS A 2 28.40 -23.72 -22.61
N ALA A 3 27.32 -24.14 -23.29
CA ALA A 3 26.20 -23.27 -23.61
C ALA A 3 25.62 -22.71 -22.29
N ALA A 4 25.57 -21.38 -22.16
CA ALA A 4 24.87 -20.74 -21.06
C ALA A 4 23.38 -21.12 -21.11
N PRO A 5 22.75 -21.49 -20.01
CA PRO A 5 21.32 -21.75 -20.00
C PRO A 5 20.59 -20.49 -20.47
N ARG A 6 19.73 -20.65 -21.50
CA ARG A 6 18.82 -19.57 -21.93
C ARG A 6 17.81 -19.33 -20.81
N LEU A 7 18.10 -18.38 -19.92
CA LEU A 7 17.25 -18.03 -18.79
C LEU A 7 15.94 -17.36 -19.22
N TRP A 8 15.83 -16.93 -20.50
CA TRP A 8 14.66 -16.21 -20.98
C TRP A 8 14.31 -16.66 -22.39
N HIS A 9 13.21 -17.35 -22.59
CA HIS A 9 12.62 -17.54 -23.91
C HIS A 9 12.05 -16.21 -24.40
N ALA A 10 12.25 -15.90 -25.69
CA ALA A 10 11.60 -14.75 -26.31
C ALA A 10 10.08 -14.90 -26.19
N SER A 11 9.44 -13.97 -25.50
CA SER A 11 7.99 -13.90 -25.37
C SER A 11 7.36 -13.43 -26.68
N PRO A 12 6.14 -13.90 -27.06
CA PRO A 12 5.42 -13.32 -28.20
C PRO A 12 5.23 -11.82 -27.99
N ALA A 13 5.07 -11.08 -29.08
CA ALA A 13 5.07 -9.62 -29.17
C ALA A 13 4.53 -8.93 -27.92
N MET A 14 5.44 -8.38 -27.11
CA MET A 14 5.07 -7.62 -25.94
C MET A 14 4.30 -6.39 -26.42
N ILE A 15 3.06 -6.22 -25.96
CA ILE A 15 2.42 -4.92 -25.96
C ILE A 15 3.45 -3.98 -25.32
N ASP A 16 3.75 -2.88 -25.99
CA ASP A 16 4.65 -1.86 -25.46
C ASP A 16 4.01 -1.30 -24.18
N ILE A 17 4.35 -1.97 -23.06
CA ILE A 17 4.03 -1.44 -21.73
C ILE A 17 4.97 -0.26 -21.61
N PRO A 18 4.47 0.98 -21.51
CA PRO A 18 5.32 2.10 -21.19
C PRO A 18 6.02 1.79 -19.86
N ARG A 19 7.24 1.27 -19.94
CA ARG A 19 8.10 1.16 -18.76
C ARG A 19 8.57 2.57 -18.46
N ALA A 20 7.62 3.37 -17.95
CA ALA A 20 7.87 4.73 -17.55
C ALA A 20 9.11 4.70 -16.64
N ASP A 21 10.09 5.53 -16.94
CA ASP A 21 11.10 5.88 -15.95
C ASP A 21 10.33 6.17 -14.66
N PRO A 22 10.56 5.46 -13.56
CA PRO A 22 9.84 5.71 -12.31
C PRO A 22 9.96 7.16 -11.86
N ARG A 23 10.92 7.90 -12.43
CA ARG A 23 11.10 9.35 -12.28
C ARG A 23 10.30 10.19 -13.27
N ALA A 24 9.79 9.64 -14.38
CA ALA A 24 9.09 10.39 -15.42
C ALA A 24 7.74 11.01 -14.98
N GLY A 25 7.21 10.61 -13.82
CA GLY A 25 6.08 11.29 -13.16
C GLY A 25 6.49 12.21 -12.01
N LEU A 26 7.79 12.33 -11.75
CA LEU A 26 8.36 13.06 -10.60
C LEU A 26 9.08 14.36 -11.02
N SER A 27 9.11 14.69 -12.31
CA SER A 27 9.42 16.05 -12.69
C SER A 27 8.37 16.95 -12.04
N CYS A 28 8.81 17.96 -11.30
CA CYS A 28 8.00 19.08 -10.82
C CYS A 28 7.43 19.94 -11.98
N GLU A 29 7.28 19.40 -13.15
CA GLU A 29 6.36 19.86 -14.15
C GLU A 29 4.97 19.45 -13.68
N VAL A 30 4.49 20.22 -12.70
CA VAL A 30 3.07 20.41 -12.42
C VAL A 30 2.48 20.82 -13.76
N GLY A 31 2.00 19.85 -14.53
CA GLY A 31 1.29 20.17 -15.77
C GLY A 31 0.15 21.09 -15.42
N GLY A 32 0.35 22.39 -15.50
CA GLY A 32 -0.64 23.46 -15.45
C GLY A 32 -1.56 23.58 -14.22
N HIS A 33 -1.48 22.69 -13.23
CA HIS A 33 -2.32 22.76 -12.03
C HIS A 33 -1.58 23.47 -10.90
N LEU A 34 -2.13 24.59 -10.44
CA LEU A 34 -1.69 25.27 -9.23
C LEU A 34 -1.82 24.32 -8.02
N PRO A 35 -0.93 24.44 -7.01
CA PRO A 35 -1.05 23.68 -5.78
C PRO A 35 -2.46 23.85 -5.17
N GLN A 36 -3.14 22.74 -4.93
CA GLN A 36 -4.47 22.74 -4.34
C GLN A 36 -4.37 22.62 -2.82
N LYS A 37 -5.47 22.93 -2.13
CA LYS A 37 -5.57 22.75 -0.67
C LYS A 37 -5.36 21.27 -0.31
N PRO A 38 -4.59 20.93 0.76
CA PRO A 38 -4.52 19.58 1.27
C PRO A 38 -5.92 18.98 1.49
N GLY A 39 -6.11 17.72 1.06
CA GLY A 39 -7.40 17.03 1.07
C GLY A 39 -8.18 17.13 -0.25
N THR A 40 -7.79 18.02 -1.17
CA THR A 40 -8.40 18.03 -2.50
C THR A 40 -8.06 16.74 -3.23
N PHE A 41 -9.08 16.04 -3.72
CA PHE A 41 -8.94 14.84 -4.55
C PHE A 41 -9.66 15.02 -5.87
N GLU A 42 -8.94 14.84 -6.97
CA GLU A 42 -9.46 14.96 -8.33
C GLU A 42 -9.38 13.61 -9.04
N VAL A 43 -10.49 13.16 -9.64
CA VAL A 43 -10.49 11.99 -10.53
C VAL A 43 -10.21 12.49 -11.94
N LEU A 44 -9.06 12.10 -12.49
CA LEU A 44 -8.55 12.57 -13.78
C LEU A 44 -8.95 11.66 -14.95
N ALA A 45 -9.19 10.37 -14.69
CA ALA A 45 -9.63 9.40 -15.70
C ALA A 45 -10.38 8.24 -15.05
N ARG A 46 -11.30 7.62 -15.82
CA ARG A 46 -12.06 6.42 -15.42
C ARG A 46 -12.25 5.49 -16.61
N GLU A 47 -12.16 4.17 -16.33
CA GLU A 47 -12.58 3.11 -17.24
C GLU A 47 -13.25 2.00 -16.43
N GLY A 48 -14.56 1.83 -16.57
CA GLY A 48 -15.35 1.01 -15.68
C GLY A 48 -15.31 1.55 -14.24
N ASP A 49 -15.03 0.67 -13.28
CA ASP A 49 -14.86 1.06 -11.87
C ASP A 49 -13.46 1.60 -11.59
N ALA A 50 -12.47 1.24 -12.40
CA ALA A 50 -11.08 1.69 -12.25
C ALA A 50 -10.96 3.21 -12.49
N ARG A 51 -10.09 3.85 -11.70
CA ARG A 51 -9.90 5.29 -11.79
C ARG A 51 -8.44 5.72 -11.55
N ALA A 52 -8.03 6.79 -12.19
CA ALA A 52 -6.80 7.51 -11.91
C ALA A 52 -7.15 8.90 -11.38
N GLY A 53 -6.46 9.34 -10.35
CA GLY A 53 -6.73 10.63 -9.71
C GLY A 53 -5.48 11.28 -9.16
N ARG A 54 -5.67 12.37 -8.42
CA ARG A 54 -4.62 13.11 -7.71
C ARG A 54 -5.13 13.58 -6.36
N LEU A 55 -4.43 13.19 -5.29
CA LEU A 55 -4.64 13.70 -3.93
C LEU A 55 -3.59 14.74 -3.61
N TRP A 56 -4.00 15.90 -3.11
CA TRP A 56 -3.10 16.95 -2.64
C TRP A 56 -2.85 16.83 -1.14
N THR A 57 -1.58 16.88 -0.74
CA THR A 57 -1.15 16.92 0.66
C THR A 57 -0.27 18.12 0.93
N ALA A 58 0.10 18.35 2.18
CA ALA A 58 1.01 19.46 2.54
C ALA A 58 2.43 19.29 1.94
N HIS A 59 2.86 18.03 1.72
CA HIS A 59 4.18 17.71 1.16
C HIS A 59 4.11 17.27 -0.32
N GLY A 60 3.10 17.71 -1.04
CA GLY A 60 2.96 17.51 -2.48
C GLY A 60 1.83 16.58 -2.88
N PRO A 61 1.61 16.45 -4.21
CA PRO A 61 0.54 15.62 -4.75
C PRO A 61 0.91 14.13 -4.76
N ILE A 62 -0.12 13.29 -4.71
CA ILE A 62 -0.05 11.84 -4.89
C ILE A 62 -0.90 11.48 -6.10
N ASP A 63 -0.26 11.01 -7.17
CA ASP A 63 -0.96 10.48 -8.33
C ASP A 63 -1.41 9.04 -8.07
N THR A 64 -2.70 8.79 -8.18
CA THR A 64 -3.31 7.48 -7.94
C THR A 64 -3.68 6.77 -9.23
N PRO A 65 -3.74 5.41 -9.24
CA PRO A 65 -3.37 4.50 -8.15
C PRO A 65 -1.90 4.60 -7.74
N CYS A 66 -1.62 4.39 -6.43
CA CYS A 66 -0.30 4.56 -5.84
C CYS A 66 0.03 3.46 -4.83
N PHE A 67 1.25 2.90 -4.92
CA PHE A 67 1.79 1.96 -3.94
C PHE A 67 2.66 2.70 -2.91
N MET A 68 2.45 2.39 -1.63
CA MET A 68 3.18 2.98 -0.50
C MET A 68 4.16 1.97 0.11
N PRO A 69 5.46 2.19 0.01
CA PRO A 69 6.44 1.40 0.74
C PRO A 69 6.30 1.60 2.25
N VAL A 70 6.45 0.50 3.03
CA VAL A 70 6.29 0.55 4.48
C VAL A 70 7.62 0.85 5.17
N GLY A 71 7.65 1.96 5.89
CA GLY A 71 8.76 2.44 6.72
C GLY A 71 8.43 2.35 8.21
N THR A 72 8.37 1.15 8.78
CA THR A 72 7.89 0.83 10.13
C THR A 72 8.47 1.73 11.23
N TYR A 73 9.77 2.02 11.19
CA TYR A 73 10.49 2.83 12.19
C TYR A 73 10.92 4.20 11.63
N GLY A 74 10.17 4.76 10.70
CA GLY A 74 10.59 5.96 10.00
C GLY A 74 11.66 5.69 8.94
N ALA A 75 11.79 4.45 8.47
CA ALA A 75 12.66 4.07 7.36
C ALA A 75 12.12 2.83 6.65
N VAL A 76 12.09 2.83 5.34
CA VAL A 76 11.94 1.61 4.55
C VAL A 76 13.23 0.84 4.70
N LYS A 77 13.16 -0.34 5.33
CA LYS A 77 14.31 -1.06 5.86
C LYS A 77 15.45 -1.23 4.84
N GLY A 78 16.60 -0.61 5.15
CA GLY A 78 17.82 -0.66 4.35
C GLY A 78 17.87 0.37 3.21
N LEU A 79 16.89 1.28 3.11
CA LEU A 79 16.88 2.37 2.15
C LEU A 79 16.97 3.73 2.86
N ASP A 80 17.68 4.64 2.24
CA ASP A 80 17.65 6.06 2.58
C ASP A 80 16.60 6.82 1.73
N PRO A 81 16.32 8.09 2.02
CA PRO A 81 15.37 8.89 1.26
C PRO A 81 15.75 9.08 -0.22
N ASP A 82 17.04 9.10 -0.55
CA ASP A 82 17.47 9.23 -1.94
C ASP A 82 17.18 7.96 -2.74
N ASP A 83 17.35 6.77 -2.13
CA ASP A 83 16.90 5.51 -2.72
C ASP A 83 15.40 5.55 -3.00
N LEU A 84 14.60 6.06 -2.05
CA LEU A 84 13.13 6.15 -2.20
C LEU A 84 12.71 7.13 -3.29
N ARG A 85 13.44 8.25 -3.44
CA ARG A 85 13.24 9.17 -4.56
C ARG A 85 13.64 8.53 -5.89
N GLU A 86 14.77 7.83 -5.93
CA GLU A 86 15.25 7.13 -7.14
C GLU A 86 14.27 6.06 -7.63
N VAL A 87 13.66 5.28 -6.71
CA VAL A 87 12.68 4.25 -7.10
C VAL A 87 11.30 4.81 -7.43
N GLY A 88 11.07 6.12 -7.27
CA GLY A 88 9.81 6.77 -7.62
C GLY A 88 8.73 6.72 -6.56
N SER A 89 9.08 6.52 -5.28
CA SER A 89 8.10 6.57 -4.20
C SER A 89 7.52 7.98 -4.06
N GLN A 90 6.21 8.12 -4.17
CA GLN A 90 5.50 9.40 -4.00
C GLN A 90 5.13 9.64 -2.53
N ILE A 91 4.87 8.57 -1.79
CA ILE A 91 4.43 8.54 -0.41
C ILE A 91 5.01 7.30 0.26
N ILE A 92 5.25 7.36 1.55
CA ILE A 92 5.62 6.21 2.38
C ILE A 92 4.64 6.03 3.53
N LEU A 93 4.57 4.81 4.08
CA LEU A 93 3.77 4.51 5.26
C LEU A 93 4.66 4.35 6.48
N GLY A 94 4.40 5.13 7.54
CA GLY A 94 4.98 4.97 8.86
C GLY A 94 4.06 4.20 9.79
N ASN A 95 4.62 3.56 10.83
CA ASN A 95 3.82 2.80 11.78
C ASN A 95 3.78 3.51 13.15
N SER A 96 2.59 3.99 13.54
CA SER A 96 2.43 4.79 14.75
C SER A 96 2.60 3.98 16.04
N TYR A 97 2.33 2.66 16.05
CA TYR A 97 2.64 1.82 17.20
C TYR A 97 4.15 1.79 17.48
N HIS A 98 4.95 1.50 16.46
CA HIS A 98 6.38 1.41 16.62
C HIS A 98 7.02 2.77 16.94
N LEU A 99 6.64 3.80 16.18
CA LEU A 99 7.16 5.18 16.37
C LEU A 99 6.65 5.80 17.67
N GLY A 100 5.44 5.47 18.08
CA GLY A 100 4.85 5.90 19.35
C GLY A 100 5.57 5.35 20.58
N HIS A 101 6.15 4.13 20.49
CA HIS A 101 6.96 3.56 21.57
C HIS A 101 8.45 3.92 21.45
N ARG A 102 9.00 3.92 20.24
CA ARG A 102 10.42 4.20 19.99
C ARG A 102 10.59 4.96 18.67
N PRO A 103 11.02 6.21 18.69
CA PRO A 103 11.61 6.95 19.85
C PRO A 103 10.59 7.61 20.77
N GLY A 104 9.29 7.58 20.48
CA GLY A 104 8.20 8.28 21.16
C GLY A 104 7.77 9.54 20.41
N PRO A 105 6.46 9.87 20.41
CA PRO A 105 5.91 10.93 19.56
C PRO A 105 6.41 12.32 19.96
N GLU A 106 6.60 12.60 21.26
CA GLU A 106 7.13 13.88 21.74
C GLU A 106 8.57 14.10 21.27
N ARG A 107 9.38 13.05 21.23
CA ARG A 107 10.75 13.13 20.73
C ARG A 107 10.77 13.38 19.23
N VAL A 108 9.91 12.72 18.47
CA VAL A 108 9.76 12.97 17.02
C VAL A 108 9.31 14.41 16.78
N ALA A 109 8.33 14.90 17.53
CA ALA A 109 7.88 16.29 17.43
C ALA A 109 9.01 17.28 17.75
N GLY A 110 9.79 17.02 18.81
CA GLY A 110 10.97 17.82 19.18
C GLY A 110 12.07 17.86 18.11
N LEU A 111 12.12 16.84 17.22
CA LEU A 111 13.01 16.80 16.04
C LEU A 111 12.40 17.47 14.80
N GLY A 112 11.20 18.02 14.89
CA GLY A 112 10.48 18.67 13.79
C GLY A 112 9.59 17.74 12.96
N GLY A 113 9.13 16.64 13.56
CA GLY A 113 8.27 15.64 12.93
C GLY A 113 9.04 14.60 12.11
N LEU A 114 8.30 13.63 11.57
CA LEU A 114 8.88 12.53 10.79
C LEU A 114 9.63 13.02 9.56
N HIS A 115 9.09 13.98 8.84
CA HIS A 115 9.69 14.52 7.62
C HIS A 115 11.12 15.01 7.87
N ARG A 116 11.30 15.84 8.91
CA ARG A 116 12.61 16.36 9.26
C ARG A 116 13.54 15.29 9.83
N MET A 117 13.00 14.44 10.71
CA MET A 117 13.78 13.35 11.32
C MET A 117 14.34 12.39 10.27
N MET A 118 13.56 12.10 9.22
CA MET A 118 13.92 11.16 8.15
C MET A 118 14.60 11.82 6.96
N ALA A 119 14.64 13.14 6.86
CA ALA A 119 15.03 13.90 5.66
C ALA A 119 14.17 13.53 4.43
N TRP A 120 12.86 13.25 4.65
CA TRP A 120 11.90 12.90 3.63
C TRP A 120 10.97 14.09 3.37
N ASP A 121 10.90 14.55 2.12
CA ASP A 121 10.22 15.77 1.70
C ASP A 121 8.88 15.54 0.98
N ARG A 122 8.42 14.27 0.92
CA ARG A 122 7.18 13.87 0.27
C ARG A 122 6.17 13.36 1.30
N PRO A 123 4.90 13.11 0.90
CA PRO A 123 3.86 12.66 1.81
C PRO A 123 4.23 11.45 2.68
N ILE A 124 3.70 11.45 3.90
CA ILE A 124 3.76 10.32 4.84
C ILE A 124 2.33 10.01 5.30
N LEU A 125 1.92 8.74 5.17
CA LEU A 125 0.77 8.19 5.86
C LEU A 125 1.24 7.46 7.12
N THR A 126 0.55 7.61 8.25
CA THR A 126 0.76 6.75 9.42
C THR A 126 -0.49 5.93 9.68
N ASP A 127 -0.29 4.62 9.96
CA ASP A 127 -1.36 3.75 10.42
C ASP A 127 -1.79 4.10 11.86
N SER A 128 -2.90 3.51 12.32
CA SER A 128 -3.36 3.69 13.70
C SER A 128 -2.49 2.96 14.74
N GLY A 129 -1.74 1.96 14.33
CA GLY A 129 -1.05 1.02 15.21
C GLY A 129 -1.96 -0.06 15.81
N GLY A 130 -3.27 -0.03 15.54
CA GLY A 130 -4.26 -0.96 16.09
C GLY A 130 -3.98 -2.41 15.69
N PHE A 131 -3.69 -2.66 14.42
CA PHE A 131 -3.40 -4.01 13.92
C PHE A 131 -2.25 -4.70 14.70
N GLN A 132 -1.19 -3.96 15.03
CA GLN A 132 -0.06 -4.48 15.81
C GLN A 132 -0.51 -4.87 17.22
N VAL A 133 -1.36 -4.06 17.85
CA VAL A 133 -1.91 -4.36 19.18
C VAL A 133 -2.82 -5.58 19.12
N PHE A 134 -3.72 -5.67 18.13
CA PHE A 134 -4.62 -6.83 17.97
C PHE A 134 -3.88 -8.13 17.67
N SER A 135 -2.68 -8.06 17.06
CA SER A 135 -1.84 -9.24 16.86
C SER A 135 -1.13 -9.75 18.11
N LEU A 136 -1.08 -8.97 19.21
CA LEU A 136 -0.49 -9.35 20.49
C LEU A 136 -1.45 -10.23 21.31
N ARG A 137 -1.75 -11.43 20.82
CA ARG A 137 -2.72 -12.35 21.44
C ARG A 137 -2.45 -12.58 22.94
N GLY A 138 -3.50 -12.39 23.79
CA GLY A 138 -3.45 -12.62 25.22
C GLY A 138 -2.84 -11.49 26.07
N LEU A 139 -2.30 -10.44 25.44
CA LEU A 139 -1.71 -9.26 26.11
C LEU A 139 -2.56 -8.00 25.94
N GLN A 140 -3.81 -8.16 25.49
CA GLN A 140 -4.73 -7.05 25.20
C GLN A 140 -6.08 -7.24 25.89
N LYS A 141 -6.70 -6.12 26.24
CA LYS A 141 -8.08 -6.04 26.72
C LYS A 141 -8.80 -4.93 25.95
N ILE A 142 -9.83 -5.32 25.20
CA ILE A 142 -10.58 -4.43 24.33
C ILE A 142 -11.90 -4.08 25.03
N ASP A 143 -12.26 -2.81 25.03
CA ASP A 143 -13.58 -2.31 25.46
C ASP A 143 -14.07 -1.21 24.49
N ASP A 144 -15.21 -0.60 24.80
CA ASP A 144 -15.82 0.40 23.93
C ASP A 144 -15.04 1.72 23.81
N HIS A 145 -14.11 1.99 24.75
CA HIS A 145 -13.31 3.21 24.81
C HIS A 145 -11.88 3.02 24.28
N GLY A 146 -11.50 1.81 23.86
CA GLY A 146 -10.17 1.56 23.33
C GLY A 146 -9.62 0.17 23.65
N VAL A 147 -8.32 0.03 23.56
CA VAL A 147 -7.61 -1.21 23.83
C VAL A 147 -6.45 -0.99 24.80
N GLY A 148 -6.52 -1.67 25.95
CA GLY A 148 -5.39 -1.79 26.88
C GLY A 148 -4.48 -2.92 26.42
N TYR A 149 -3.18 -2.71 26.40
CA TYR A 149 -2.23 -3.73 25.96
C TYR A 149 -0.89 -3.62 26.69
N GLN A 150 -0.12 -4.68 26.63
CA GLN A 150 1.24 -4.72 27.12
C GLN A 150 2.20 -4.72 25.94
N THR A 151 3.11 -3.74 25.90
CA THR A 151 4.06 -3.64 24.79
C THR A 151 5.10 -4.75 24.83
N HIS A 152 5.51 -5.23 23.65
CA HIS A 152 6.58 -6.23 23.52
C HIS A 152 7.99 -5.63 23.69
N PHE A 153 8.11 -4.29 23.76
CA PHE A 153 9.42 -3.63 23.87
C PHE A 153 10.03 -3.72 25.27
N ASP A 154 9.21 -3.55 26.30
CA ASP A 154 9.65 -3.50 27.71
C ASP A 154 8.59 -4.05 28.68
N GLY A 155 7.46 -4.55 28.17
CA GLY A 155 6.38 -5.09 28.99
C GLY A 155 5.52 -4.04 29.69
N SER A 156 5.70 -2.76 29.42
CA SER A 156 4.88 -1.69 29.98
C SER A 156 3.44 -1.76 29.49
N ARG A 157 2.49 -1.31 30.35
CA ARG A 157 1.06 -1.28 30.03
C ARG A 157 0.69 0.07 29.43
N HIS A 158 -0.03 0.01 28.32
CA HIS A 158 -0.51 1.18 27.60
C HIS A 158 -1.99 1.04 27.29
N ARG A 159 -2.62 2.16 26.97
CA ARG A 159 -3.98 2.21 26.44
C ARG A 159 -4.02 3.01 25.15
N MET A 160 -4.59 2.43 24.11
CA MET A 160 -4.82 3.05 22.82
C MET A 160 -6.31 3.41 22.73
N THR A 161 -6.60 4.67 22.49
CA THR A 161 -7.96 5.23 22.31
C THR A 161 -8.00 6.02 21.00
N PRO A 162 -9.18 6.34 20.42
CA PRO A 162 -9.27 7.24 19.28
C PRO A 162 -8.47 8.53 19.47
N GLU A 163 -8.60 9.16 20.65
CA GLU A 163 -7.86 10.38 20.99
C GLU A 163 -6.35 10.16 20.98
N SER A 164 -5.86 9.15 21.70
CA SER A 164 -4.41 8.91 21.83
C SER A 164 -3.75 8.58 20.48
N VAL A 165 -4.48 7.90 19.60
CA VAL A 165 -4.02 7.57 18.23
C VAL A 165 -3.90 8.83 17.38
N LEU A 166 -4.89 9.71 17.40
CA LEU A 166 -4.81 10.99 16.70
C LEU A 166 -3.71 11.89 17.25
N ARG A 167 -3.57 12.01 18.58
CA ARG A 167 -2.48 12.79 19.22
C ARG A 167 -1.10 12.28 18.85
N THR A 168 -0.91 10.95 18.83
CA THR A 168 0.35 10.35 18.40
C THR A 168 0.68 10.77 16.97
N GLN A 169 -0.25 10.64 16.04
CA GLN A 169 -0.03 10.97 14.62
C GLN A 169 0.12 12.48 14.40
N ALA A 170 -0.57 13.32 15.18
CA ALA A 170 -0.38 14.76 15.17
C ALA A 170 1.05 15.13 15.55
N LEU A 171 1.61 14.53 16.60
CA LEU A 171 2.99 14.74 17.04
C LEU A 171 4.02 14.16 16.05
N LEU A 172 3.71 13.05 15.40
CA LEU A 172 4.55 12.49 14.32
C LEU A 172 4.60 13.42 13.10
N GLY A 173 3.57 14.24 12.87
CA GLY A 173 3.50 15.20 11.77
C GLY A 173 3.28 14.56 10.40
N SER A 174 2.55 13.43 10.34
CA SER A 174 2.20 12.77 9.06
C SER A 174 1.14 13.57 8.29
N ASP A 175 1.15 13.45 6.95
CA ASP A 175 0.15 14.08 6.09
C ASP A 175 -1.21 13.41 6.17
N ILE A 176 -1.22 12.08 6.31
CA ILE A 176 -2.44 11.27 6.37
C ILE A 176 -2.40 10.44 7.65
N CYS A 177 -3.41 10.62 8.49
CA CYS A 177 -3.60 9.93 9.75
C CYS A 177 -4.74 8.91 9.64
N MET A 178 -4.50 7.66 10.03
CA MET A 178 -5.54 6.63 10.08
C MET A 178 -6.22 6.63 11.43
N ILE A 179 -7.55 6.48 11.47
CA ILE A 179 -8.28 6.32 12.73
C ILE A 179 -8.00 4.97 13.39
N LEU A 180 -8.26 4.85 14.70
CA LEU A 180 -8.29 3.55 15.37
C LEU A 180 -9.51 2.75 14.90
N ASP A 181 -9.29 1.49 14.58
CA ASP A 181 -10.32 0.52 14.22
C ASP A 181 -10.09 -0.80 14.95
N HIS A 182 -11.11 -1.63 15.08
CA HIS A 182 -10.97 -2.99 15.58
C HIS A 182 -10.95 -3.96 14.40
N CYS A 183 -9.78 -4.52 14.12
CA CYS A 183 -9.56 -5.51 13.07
C CYS A 183 -9.50 -6.92 13.68
N PRO A 184 -10.60 -7.71 13.65
CA PRO A 184 -10.56 -9.10 14.09
C PRO A 184 -9.82 -9.97 13.08
N PRO A 185 -9.39 -11.20 13.47
CA PRO A 185 -8.88 -12.19 12.54
C PRO A 185 -9.90 -12.53 11.43
N GLY A 186 -9.43 -12.92 10.25
CA GLY A 186 -10.31 -13.24 9.11
C GLY A 186 -11.21 -14.46 9.31
N ASP A 187 -10.90 -15.30 10.32
CA ASP A 187 -11.68 -16.47 10.76
C ASP A 187 -12.57 -16.19 11.99
N ALA A 188 -12.72 -14.92 12.38
CA ALA A 188 -13.61 -14.55 13.48
C ALA A 188 -15.06 -14.91 13.17
N ASP A 189 -15.81 -15.35 14.21
CA ASP A 189 -17.22 -15.63 14.06
C ASP A 189 -18.05 -14.36 13.77
N ALA A 190 -19.29 -14.54 13.30
CA ALA A 190 -20.15 -13.44 12.89
C ALA A 190 -20.46 -12.47 14.04
N GLY A 191 -20.56 -12.95 15.29
CA GLY A 191 -20.81 -12.13 16.47
C GLY A 191 -19.61 -11.24 16.79
N ALA A 192 -18.42 -11.83 16.83
CA ALA A 192 -17.17 -11.09 17.03
C ALA A 192 -16.92 -10.05 15.93
N MET A 193 -17.23 -10.38 14.67
CA MET A 193 -17.12 -9.46 13.55
C MET A 193 -18.12 -8.29 13.69
N PHE A 194 -19.37 -8.58 14.05
CA PHE A 194 -20.38 -7.54 14.31
C PHE A 194 -19.97 -6.59 15.45
N ASP A 195 -19.49 -7.14 16.57
CA ASP A 195 -19.01 -6.34 17.70
C ASP A 195 -17.81 -5.47 17.32
N ALA A 196 -16.90 -6.00 16.50
CA ALA A 196 -15.74 -5.24 16.02
C ALA A 196 -16.16 -4.08 15.11
N VAL A 197 -17.13 -4.29 14.22
CA VAL A 197 -17.70 -3.22 13.39
C VAL A 197 -18.40 -2.17 14.22
N ALA A 198 -19.26 -2.58 15.15
CA ALA A 198 -19.98 -1.66 16.05
C ALA A 198 -19.01 -0.80 16.87
N ARG A 199 -17.91 -1.40 17.33
CA ARG A 199 -16.85 -0.69 18.06
C ARG A 199 -16.08 0.27 17.15
N SER A 200 -15.70 -0.18 15.96
CA SER A 200 -15.03 0.67 14.96
C SER A 200 -15.88 1.87 14.57
N THR A 201 -17.20 1.69 14.45
CA THR A 201 -18.15 2.81 14.19
C THR A 201 -18.12 3.85 15.33
N ARG A 202 -18.15 3.40 16.59
CA ARG A 202 -18.06 4.33 17.76
C ARG A 202 -16.75 5.10 17.75
N TRP A 203 -15.64 4.39 17.57
CA TRP A 203 -14.30 5.01 17.52
C TRP A 203 -14.13 5.95 16.33
N ALA A 204 -14.74 5.63 15.19
CA ALA A 204 -14.72 6.51 14.02
C ALA A 204 -15.49 7.82 14.28
N ARG A 205 -16.65 7.77 14.91
CA ARG A 205 -17.42 8.97 15.32
C ARG A 205 -16.63 9.82 16.30
N GLU A 206 -16.05 9.22 17.35
CA GLU A 206 -15.20 9.91 18.33
C GLU A 206 -13.98 10.56 17.63
N ALA A 207 -13.32 9.85 16.74
CA ALA A 207 -12.19 10.40 15.97
C ALA A 207 -12.61 11.58 15.08
N ALA A 208 -13.79 11.50 14.44
CA ALA A 208 -14.34 12.58 13.62
C ALA A 208 -14.61 13.86 14.44
N ASP A 209 -15.14 13.70 15.66
CA ASP A 209 -15.42 14.81 16.58
C ASP A 209 -14.12 15.44 17.14
N LEU A 210 -13.12 14.62 17.43
CA LEU A 210 -11.84 15.06 18.00
C LEU A 210 -10.87 15.64 16.97
N ARG A 211 -10.97 15.20 15.71
CA ARG A 211 -10.07 15.60 14.62
C ARG A 211 -9.81 17.11 14.52
N PRO A 212 -10.82 18.00 14.55
CA PRO A 212 -10.60 19.43 14.35
C PRO A 212 -9.78 20.10 15.47
N THR A 213 -9.73 19.46 16.65
CA THR A 213 -9.01 19.99 17.82
C THR A 213 -7.63 19.38 18.00
N ILE A 214 -7.37 18.22 17.40
CA ILE A 214 -6.12 17.47 17.59
C ILE A 214 -5.21 17.57 16.38
N LEU A 215 -5.75 17.36 15.16
CA LEU A 215 -4.94 17.38 13.93
C LEU A 215 -4.73 18.81 13.46
N ALA A 216 -3.56 19.08 12.92
CA ALA A 216 -3.30 20.34 12.24
C ALA A 216 -4.17 20.45 10.97
N PRO A 217 -4.55 21.67 10.52
CA PRO A 217 -5.46 21.85 9.38
C PRO A 217 -4.99 21.24 8.05
N HIS A 218 -3.72 20.93 7.92
CA HIS A 218 -3.13 20.30 6.74
C HIS A 218 -3.02 18.78 6.84
N GLN A 219 -3.24 18.20 8.03
CA GLN A 219 -3.23 16.76 8.24
C GLN A 219 -4.59 16.17 7.86
N LEU A 220 -4.57 15.22 6.95
CA LEU A 220 -5.75 14.50 6.48
C LEU A 220 -6.06 13.34 7.45
N CYS A 221 -7.34 12.99 7.56
CA CYS A 221 -7.80 11.89 8.40
C CYS A 221 -8.61 10.91 7.56
N PHE A 222 -8.22 9.64 7.57
CA PHE A 222 -8.92 8.58 6.82
C PHE A 222 -9.68 7.66 7.78
N GLY A 223 -10.95 7.40 7.44
CA GLY A 223 -11.78 6.40 8.10
C GLY A 223 -11.46 4.99 7.60
N ILE A 224 -11.75 3.96 8.42
CA ILE A 224 -11.49 2.56 8.09
C ILE A 224 -12.79 1.76 8.15
N VAL A 225 -13.22 1.22 7.01
CA VAL A 225 -14.40 0.34 6.89
C VAL A 225 -13.98 -1.09 7.19
N GLN A 226 -14.62 -1.70 8.19
CA GLN A 226 -14.45 -3.08 8.61
C GLN A 226 -15.65 -3.96 8.19
N GLY A 227 -15.60 -5.28 8.44
CA GLY A 227 -16.69 -6.22 8.17
C GLY A 227 -16.23 -7.53 7.50
N GLY A 228 -14.92 -7.81 7.50
CA GLY A 228 -14.36 -9.03 6.91
C GLY A 228 -14.77 -9.21 5.44
N THR A 229 -15.28 -10.37 5.09
CA THR A 229 -15.83 -10.67 3.76
C THR A 229 -17.35 -10.65 3.70
N ASP A 230 -18.03 -10.23 4.79
CA ASP A 230 -19.48 -10.05 4.82
C ASP A 230 -19.86 -8.72 4.15
N LEU A 231 -20.41 -8.81 2.95
CA LEU A 231 -20.77 -7.65 2.14
C LEU A 231 -21.90 -6.81 2.75
N ALA A 232 -22.84 -7.43 3.46
CA ALA A 232 -23.94 -6.71 4.10
C ALA A 232 -23.42 -5.88 5.26
N LEU A 233 -22.56 -6.47 6.10
CA LEU A 233 -21.94 -5.80 7.22
C LEU A 233 -21.01 -4.67 6.74
N ARG A 234 -20.23 -4.88 5.68
CA ARG A 234 -19.39 -3.84 5.07
C ARG A 234 -20.20 -2.66 4.54
N ARG A 235 -21.30 -2.92 3.83
CA ARG A 235 -22.20 -1.87 3.34
C ARG A 235 -22.82 -1.08 4.48
N SER A 236 -23.26 -1.77 5.53
CA SER A 236 -23.77 -1.10 6.73
C SER A 236 -22.71 -0.19 7.35
N HIS A 237 -21.48 -0.68 7.53
CA HIS A 237 -20.40 0.13 8.09
C HIS A 237 -19.97 1.29 7.17
N LEU A 238 -19.92 1.06 5.85
CA LEU A 238 -19.64 2.11 4.88
C LEU A 238 -20.71 3.22 4.94
N ALA A 239 -21.99 2.86 5.05
CA ALA A 239 -23.08 3.83 5.19
C ALA A 239 -22.96 4.69 6.46
N GLU A 240 -22.42 4.14 7.55
CA GLU A 240 -22.15 4.86 8.80
C GLU A 240 -20.94 5.81 8.70
N LEU A 241 -19.90 5.42 7.95
CA LEU A 241 -18.65 6.19 7.86
C LEU A 241 -18.65 7.22 6.72
N ALA A 242 -19.34 6.95 5.62
CA ALA A 242 -19.34 7.83 4.45
C ALA A 242 -19.81 9.29 4.73
N PRO A 243 -20.80 9.55 5.61
CA PRO A 243 -21.19 10.91 5.94
C PRO A 243 -20.25 11.62 6.92
N LEU A 244 -19.33 10.89 7.58
CA LEU A 244 -18.36 11.50 8.49
C LEU A 244 -17.30 12.33 7.74
N PRO A 245 -16.74 13.38 8.39
CA PRO A 245 -15.84 14.32 7.73
C PRO A 245 -14.42 13.78 7.57
N PHE A 246 -14.29 12.56 7.04
CA PHE A 246 -13.00 11.99 6.66
C PHE A 246 -12.58 12.43 5.26
N ASP A 247 -11.29 12.69 5.05
CA ASP A 247 -10.73 13.10 3.76
C ASP A 247 -10.54 11.92 2.80
N GLY A 248 -10.60 10.69 3.32
CA GLY A 248 -10.54 9.44 2.56
C GLY A 248 -11.10 8.28 3.37
N LEU A 249 -11.37 7.18 2.71
CA LEU A 249 -11.81 5.95 3.37
C LEU A 249 -10.93 4.77 2.97
N ALA A 250 -10.66 3.89 3.94
CA ALA A 250 -9.90 2.67 3.72
C ALA A 250 -10.77 1.42 3.93
N LEU A 251 -10.47 0.35 3.20
CA LEU A 251 -10.94 -1.00 3.48
C LEU A 251 -9.92 -1.69 4.39
N GLY A 252 -10.25 -1.85 5.66
CA GLY A 252 -9.48 -2.63 6.62
C GLY A 252 -9.97 -4.08 6.73
N GLY A 253 -9.27 -4.92 7.51
CA GLY A 253 -9.68 -6.30 7.77
C GLY A 253 -9.77 -7.18 6.52
N LEU A 254 -8.89 -6.94 5.56
CA LEU A 254 -8.60 -7.79 4.41
C LEU A 254 -7.14 -8.24 4.47
N SER A 255 -6.80 -9.36 3.82
CA SER A 255 -5.46 -10.00 3.89
C SER A 255 -5.07 -10.42 5.32
N VAL A 256 -6.07 -10.82 6.12
CA VAL A 256 -5.90 -11.25 7.54
C VAL A 256 -6.23 -12.73 7.76
N GLY A 257 -6.29 -13.54 6.68
CA GLY A 257 -6.50 -14.99 6.73
C GLY A 257 -7.64 -15.51 5.87
N GLU A 258 -8.45 -14.64 5.29
CA GLU A 258 -9.53 -15.01 4.36
C GLU A 258 -8.97 -15.56 3.03
N PRO A 259 -9.74 -16.39 2.30
CA PRO A 259 -9.37 -16.83 0.95
C PRO A 259 -9.23 -15.67 -0.03
N ILE A 260 -8.18 -15.66 -0.86
CA ILE A 260 -7.91 -14.60 -1.84
C ILE A 260 -9.11 -14.29 -2.75
N PRO A 261 -9.86 -15.29 -3.29
CA PRO A 261 -11.03 -14.98 -4.12
C PRO A 261 -12.10 -14.19 -3.37
N GLN A 262 -12.32 -14.48 -2.07
CA GLN A 262 -13.28 -13.72 -1.25
C GLN A 262 -12.81 -12.30 -1.00
N MET A 263 -11.51 -12.10 -0.75
CA MET A 263 -10.90 -10.77 -0.62
C MET A 263 -11.12 -9.95 -1.91
N HIS A 264 -10.83 -10.52 -3.09
CA HIS A 264 -11.04 -9.85 -4.37
C HIS A 264 -12.51 -9.55 -4.64
N ALA A 265 -13.41 -10.51 -4.37
CA ALA A 265 -14.85 -10.31 -4.51
C ALA A 265 -15.35 -9.18 -3.58
N THR A 266 -14.80 -9.08 -2.38
CA THR A 266 -15.13 -8.00 -1.44
C THR A 266 -14.68 -6.64 -1.98
N MET A 267 -13.46 -6.53 -2.50
CA MET A 267 -12.98 -5.29 -3.13
C MET A 267 -13.84 -4.90 -4.34
N ALA A 268 -14.17 -5.87 -5.20
CA ALA A 268 -14.98 -5.65 -6.39
C ALA A 268 -16.42 -5.21 -6.05
N ALA A 269 -16.96 -5.68 -4.94
CA ALA A 269 -18.31 -5.30 -4.51
C ALA A 269 -18.33 -3.92 -3.81
N ILE A 270 -17.40 -3.67 -2.90
CA ILE A 270 -17.43 -2.50 -2.02
C ILE A 270 -16.65 -1.31 -2.59
N GLY A 271 -15.57 -1.55 -3.31
CA GLY A 271 -14.74 -0.49 -3.89
C GLY A 271 -15.54 0.55 -4.69
N PRO A 272 -16.39 0.13 -5.66
CA PRO A 272 -17.21 1.07 -6.43
C PRO A 272 -18.25 1.84 -5.60
N GLU A 273 -18.71 1.26 -4.47
CA GLU A 273 -19.70 1.86 -3.58
C GLU A 273 -19.12 2.93 -2.65
N MET A 274 -17.78 2.96 -2.48
CA MET A 274 -17.12 3.99 -1.67
C MET A 274 -17.26 5.37 -2.32
N PRO A 275 -17.28 6.47 -1.53
CA PRO A 275 -17.40 7.83 -2.05
C PRO A 275 -16.48 8.11 -3.24
N ALA A 276 -17.02 8.79 -4.26
CA ALA A 276 -16.31 9.04 -5.51
C ALA A 276 -15.37 10.26 -5.42
N ASP A 277 -15.67 11.17 -4.52
CA ASP A 277 -15.01 12.47 -4.29
C ASP A 277 -13.80 12.40 -3.33
N ARG A 278 -13.47 11.21 -2.83
CA ARG A 278 -12.38 10.99 -1.88
C ARG A 278 -11.50 9.83 -2.32
N PRO A 279 -10.21 9.80 -1.90
CA PRO A 279 -9.33 8.66 -2.13
C PRO A 279 -9.84 7.42 -1.40
N ARG A 280 -9.65 6.27 -2.03
CA ARG A 280 -10.01 4.93 -1.55
C ARG A 280 -8.74 4.14 -1.33
N TYR A 281 -8.54 3.66 -0.13
CA TYR A 281 -7.36 2.92 0.24
C TYR A 281 -7.72 1.48 0.63
N VAL A 282 -6.95 0.49 0.24
CA VAL A 282 -7.04 -0.87 0.77
C VAL A 282 -5.75 -1.22 1.49
N MET A 283 -5.87 -1.63 2.76
CA MET A 283 -4.74 -1.79 3.67
C MET A 283 -4.10 -3.17 3.53
N GLY A 284 -2.76 -3.23 3.57
CA GLY A 284 -1.98 -4.46 3.66
C GLY A 284 -1.95 -5.35 2.43
N ILE A 285 -2.35 -4.85 1.26
CA ILE A 285 -2.47 -5.60 0.00
C ILE A 285 -1.33 -5.27 -0.94
N GLY A 286 -0.66 -6.29 -1.49
CA GLY A 286 0.53 -6.00 -2.28
C GLY A 286 1.06 -7.08 -3.20
N THR A 287 0.35 -8.18 -3.49
CA THR A 287 0.80 -9.01 -4.62
C THR A 287 0.43 -8.33 -5.94
N PRO A 288 1.16 -8.57 -7.05
CA PRO A 288 0.78 -8.03 -8.35
C PRO A 288 -0.67 -8.36 -8.75
N TYR A 289 -1.15 -9.52 -8.36
CA TYR A 289 -2.53 -9.96 -8.59
C TYR A 289 -3.53 -9.13 -7.76
N ASP A 290 -3.25 -8.96 -6.47
CA ASP A 290 -4.12 -8.19 -5.58
C ASP A 290 -4.18 -6.70 -6.00
N LEU A 291 -3.04 -6.14 -6.43
CA LEU A 291 -2.97 -4.76 -6.95
C LEU A 291 -3.80 -4.57 -8.22
N LEU A 292 -3.75 -5.54 -9.15
CA LEU A 292 -4.58 -5.48 -10.35
C LEU A 292 -6.07 -5.54 -10.00
N ALA A 293 -6.47 -6.48 -9.12
CA ALA A 293 -7.85 -6.61 -8.66
C ALA A 293 -8.34 -5.34 -7.95
N ALA A 294 -7.53 -4.77 -7.07
CA ALA A 294 -7.86 -3.55 -6.33
C ALA A 294 -8.02 -2.33 -7.26
N VAL A 295 -7.08 -2.11 -8.20
CA VAL A 295 -7.21 -1.03 -9.20
C VAL A 295 -8.46 -1.21 -10.05
N SER A 296 -8.74 -2.44 -10.52
CA SER A 296 -9.96 -2.76 -11.26
C SER A 296 -11.25 -2.49 -10.47
N SER A 297 -11.16 -2.50 -9.13
CA SER A 297 -12.27 -2.20 -8.21
C SER A 297 -12.34 -0.71 -7.81
N GLY A 298 -11.57 0.15 -8.45
CA GLY A 298 -11.57 1.59 -8.20
C GLY A 298 -10.86 2.02 -6.93
N ILE A 299 -9.91 1.23 -6.44
CA ILE A 299 -9.06 1.59 -5.29
C ILE A 299 -7.85 2.40 -5.77
N ASP A 300 -7.48 3.41 -4.97
CA ASP A 300 -6.46 4.40 -5.30
C ASP A 300 -5.11 4.16 -4.63
N MET A 301 -5.10 3.63 -3.40
CA MET A 301 -3.90 3.54 -2.57
C MET A 301 -3.74 2.14 -1.99
N PHE A 302 -2.48 1.69 -1.89
CA PHE A 302 -2.11 0.35 -1.41
C PHE A 302 -0.82 0.42 -0.63
N ASP A 303 -0.69 -0.41 0.40
CA ASP A 303 0.58 -0.63 1.10
C ASP A 303 0.84 -2.12 1.29
N CYS A 304 2.09 -2.50 1.34
CA CYS A 304 2.50 -3.82 1.80
C CYS A 304 3.98 -3.86 2.17
N VAL A 305 4.31 -4.59 3.23
CA VAL A 305 5.70 -4.86 3.60
C VAL A 305 6.37 -5.88 2.66
N MET A 306 5.58 -6.62 1.87
CA MET A 306 6.05 -7.75 1.07
C MET A 306 7.18 -7.38 0.09
N PRO A 307 7.15 -6.28 -0.67
CA PRO A 307 8.23 -5.98 -1.60
C PRO A 307 9.59 -5.91 -0.93
N SER A 308 9.69 -5.17 0.16
CA SER A 308 10.95 -5.00 0.90
C SER A 308 11.30 -6.24 1.75
N ARG A 309 10.33 -6.89 2.38
CA ARG A 309 10.55 -8.12 3.18
C ARG A 309 11.00 -9.27 2.30
N ASN A 310 10.29 -9.50 1.19
CA ASN A 310 10.61 -10.62 0.29
C ASN A 310 11.96 -10.40 -0.41
N ALA A 311 12.30 -9.17 -0.79
CA ALA A 311 13.61 -8.83 -1.32
C ALA A 311 14.73 -9.31 -0.40
N ARG A 312 14.69 -8.90 0.87
CA ARG A 312 15.71 -9.30 1.86
C ARG A 312 15.75 -10.82 2.11
N ASN A 313 14.63 -11.50 1.91
CA ASN A 313 14.51 -12.96 2.04
C ASN A 313 14.85 -13.72 0.74
N GLY A 314 15.29 -13.03 -0.30
CA GLY A 314 15.75 -13.67 -1.53
C GLY A 314 14.73 -13.82 -2.64
N GLN A 315 13.55 -13.18 -2.52
CA GLN A 315 12.53 -13.19 -3.58
C GLN A 315 12.45 -11.84 -4.28
N LEU A 316 12.70 -11.86 -5.59
CA LEU A 316 12.66 -10.69 -6.47
C LEU A 316 11.49 -10.81 -7.45
N PHE A 317 10.90 -9.68 -7.81
CA PHE A 317 9.73 -9.63 -8.70
C PHE A 317 10.13 -9.04 -10.05
N THR A 318 9.67 -9.66 -11.13
CA THR A 318 9.87 -9.17 -12.51
C THR A 318 8.58 -9.32 -13.31
N PHE A 319 8.45 -8.64 -14.45
CA PHE A 319 7.32 -8.87 -15.35
C PHE A 319 7.30 -10.27 -15.98
N ARG A 320 8.36 -11.05 -15.77
CA ARG A 320 8.50 -12.44 -16.21
C ARG A 320 8.41 -13.45 -15.06
N GLY A 321 7.89 -13.02 -13.90
CA GLY A 321 7.68 -13.87 -12.73
C GLY A 321 8.63 -13.58 -11.58
N LYS A 322 8.62 -14.49 -10.60
CA LYS A 322 9.41 -14.38 -9.37
C LYS A 322 10.78 -15.04 -9.56
N VAL A 323 11.84 -14.34 -9.16
CA VAL A 323 13.20 -14.86 -9.09
C VAL A 323 13.52 -15.16 -7.62
N ASN A 324 13.81 -16.44 -7.32
CA ASN A 324 14.36 -16.80 -6.01
C ASN A 324 15.89 -16.87 -6.13
N ILE A 325 16.58 -15.88 -5.56
CA ILE A 325 18.02 -15.72 -5.65
C ILE A 325 18.80 -16.93 -5.11
N LYS A 326 18.19 -17.74 -4.24
CA LYS A 326 18.79 -18.90 -3.58
C LYS A 326 19.02 -20.08 -4.53
N ARG A 327 18.40 -20.09 -5.71
CA ARG A 327 18.52 -21.20 -6.66
C ARG A 327 19.95 -21.31 -7.20
N SER A 328 20.47 -22.55 -7.24
CA SER A 328 21.87 -22.84 -7.61
C SER A 328 22.21 -22.42 -9.04
N GLU A 329 21.22 -22.42 -9.94
CA GLU A 329 21.37 -22.02 -11.34
C GLU A 329 21.89 -20.59 -11.51
N PHE A 330 21.70 -19.72 -10.50
CA PHE A 330 22.14 -18.33 -10.56
C PHE A 330 23.59 -18.09 -10.14
N ARG A 331 24.34 -19.13 -9.70
CA ARG A 331 25.75 -19.00 -9.31
C ARG A 331 26.65 -18.42 -10.40
N GLY A 332 26.36 -18.74 -11.66
CA GLY A 332 27.13 -18.29 -12.81
C GLY A 332 26.36 -17.29 -13.70
N ALA A 333 25.22 -16.79 -13.27
CA ALA A 333 24.36 -15.93 -14.07
C ALA A 333 24.97 -14.52 -14.23
N ARG A 334 25.48 -14.23 -15.44
CA ARG A 334 26.16 -12.96 -15.76
C ARG A 334 25.22 -11.79 -16.01
N GLY A 335 23.95 -12.07 -16.34
CA GLY A 335 22.93 -11.05 -16.58
C GLY A 335 22.36 -10.47 -15.28
N PRO A 336 21.58 -9.39 -15.38
CA PRO A 336 20.86 -8.79 -14.25
C PRO A 336 19.68 -9.65 -13.78
N VAL A 337 18.98 -9.20 -12.73
CA VAL A 337 17.72 -9.81 -12.28
C VAL A 337 16.65 -9.74 -13.38
N ASP A 338 16.51 -8.56 -13.97
CA ASP A 338 15.62 -8.30 -15.12
C ASP A 338 16.35 -7.37 -16.09
N PRO A 339 16.61 -7.81 -17.33
CA PRO A 339 17.33 -6.99 -18.32
C PRO A 339 16.59 -5.71 -18.71
N ASP A 340 15.27 -5.69 -18.53
CA ASP A 340 14.45 -4.54 -18.88
C ASP A 340 14.18 -3.61 -17.68
N CYS A 341 14.64 -3.97 -16.49
CA CYS A 341 14.44 -3.15 -15.29
C CYS A 341 15.44 -1.98 -15.23
N PRO A 342 14.98 -0.73 -15.11
CA PRO A 342 15.86 0.45 -15.07
C PRO A 342 16.53 0.69 -13.72
N CYS A 343 16.29 -0.16 -12.72
CA CYS A 343 16.83 0.07 -11.38
C CYS A 343 18.37 -0.04 -11.35
N ARG A 344 18.99 0.62 -10.37
CA ARG A 344 20.44 0.60 -10.14
C ARG A 344 21.00 -0.83 -10.00
N ALA A 345 20.25 -1.71 -9.32
CA ALA A 345 20.67 -3.10 -9.15
C ALA A 345 20.82 -3.83 -10.50
N CYS A 346 19.83 -3.72 -11.39
CA CYS A 346 19.85 -4.38 -12.70
C CYS A 346 20.83 -3.74 -13.69
N ARG A 347 21.03 -2.42 -13.62
CA ARG A 347 21.99 -1.73 -14.50
C ARG A 347 23.45 -2.03 -14.17
N SER A 348 23.77 -2.34 -12.92
CA SER A 348 25.16 -2.38 -12.45
C SER A 348 25.63 -3.75 -12.03
N TYR A 349 24.73 -4.69 -11.68
CA TYR A 349 25.13 -5.93 -11.04
C TYR A 349 24.52 -7.16 -11.71
N SER A 350 25.32 -8.22 -11.76
CA SER A 350 24.85 -9.53 -12.21
C SER A 350 24.04 -10.25 -11.13
N LEU A 351 23.15 -11.13 -11.56
CA LEU A 351 22.40 -12.00 -10.66
C LEU A 351 23.32 -12.89 -9.81
N ALA A 352 24.46 -13.34 -10.38
CA ALA A 352 25.47 -14.10 -9.65
C ALA A 352 26.09 -13.28 -8.50
N TYR A 353 26.39 -11.99 -8.70
CA TYR A 353 26.91 -11.12 -7.65
C TYR A 353 25.88 -10.87 -6.55
N LEU A 354 24.63 -10.57 -6.92
CA LEU A 354 23.55 -10.40 -5.95
C LEU A 354 23.33 -11.68 -5.15
N ARG A 355 23.41 -12.84 -5.77
CA ARG A 355 23.35 -14.12 -5.07
C ARG A 355 24.51 -14.28 -4.08
N HIS A 356 25.73 -13.97 -4.49
CA HIS A 356 26.91 -13.99 -3.62
C HIS A 356 26.70 -13.13 -2.37
N LEU A 357 26.25 -11.87 -2.54
CA LEU A 357 25.95 -10.98 -1.41
C LEU A 357 24.87 -11.56 -0.49
N HIS A 358 23.82 -12.19 -1.08
CA HIS A 358 22.78 -12.85 -0.28
C HIS A 358 23.33 -14.02 0.53
N GLU A 359 24.20 -14.85 -0.04
CA GLU A 359 24.84 -15.99 0.64
C GLU A 359 25.75 -15.54 1.79
N GLN A 360 26.38 -14.37 1.65
CA GLN A 360 27.21 -13.75 2.71
C GLN A 360 26.40 -12.94 3.74
N ALA A 361 25.07 -12.90 3.61
CA ALA A 361 24.19 -12.05 4.42
C ALA A 361 24.62 -10.56 4.42
N ASP A 362 25.26 -10.08 3.34
CA ASP A 362 25.74 -8.72 3.23
C ASP A 362 24.55 -7.73 3.17
N PRO A 363 24.55 -6.64 3.96
CA PRO A 363 23.48 -5.65 3.95
C PRO A 363 23.25 -5.00 2.59
N LEU A 364 24.28 -4.90 1.74
CA LEU A 364 24.15 -4.36 0.37
C LEU A 364 23.18 -5.16 -0.48
N TYR A 365 23.12 -6.49 -0.30
CA TYR A 365 22.10 -7.30 -0.96
C TYR A 365 20.70 -6.82 -0.64
N GLY A 366 20.39 -6.66 0.65
CA GLY A 366 19.07 -6.24 1.10
C GLY A 366 18.66 -4.88 0.52
N ARG A 367 19.59 -3.93 0.42
CA ARG A 367 19.37 -2.61 -0.19
C ARG A 367 19.08 -2.73 -1.68
N LEU A 368 19.96 -3.38 -2.44
CA LEU A 368 19.83 -3.53 -3.90
C LEU A 368 18.57 -4.32 -4.29
N ALA A 369 18.29 -5.39 -3.58
CA ALA A 369 17.10 -6.22 -3.80
C ALA A 369 15.79 -5.46 -3.50
N THR A 370 15.78 -4.63 -2.45
CA THR A 370 14.62 -3.79 -2.11
C THR A 370 14.40 -2.70 -3.15
N ILE A 371 15.45 -2.03 -3.62
CA ILE A 371 15.40 -1.08 -4.73
C ILE A 371 14.77 -1.74 -5.97
N HIS A 372 15.24 -2.93 -6.35
CA HIS A 372 14.70 -3.65 -7.50
C HIS A 372 13.21 -3.93 -7.35
N ASN A 373 12.80 -4.50 -6.23
CA ASN A 373 11.39 -4.82 -6.00
C ASN A 373 10.50 -3.57 -5.96
N LEU A 374 10.93 -2.49 -5.33
CA LEU A 374 10.14 -1.25 -5.31
C LEU A 374 9.99 -0.63 -6.71
N VAL A 375 11.05 -0.64 -7.53
CA VAL A 375 10.95 -0.22 -8.94
C VAL A 375 9.90 -1.05 -9.68
N PHE A 376 9.90 -2.38 -9.51
CA PHE A 376 8.89 -3.24 -10.12
C PHE A 376 7.47 -2.85 -9.68
N PHE A 377 7.23 -2.67 -8.36
CA PHE A 377 5.90 -2.34 -7.85
C PHE A 377 5.42 -0.96 -8.30
N HIS A 378 6.31 0.02 -8.34
CA HIS A 378 5.98 1.36 -8.86
C HIS A 378 5.73 1.34 -10.37
N GLN A 379 6.49 0.56 -11.14
CA GLN A 379 6.22 0.37 -12.56
C GLN A 379 4.90 -0.35 -12.81
N TRP A 380 4.57 -1.40 -12.01
CA TRP A 380 3.31 -2.13 -12.12
C TRP A 380 2.11 -1.20 -11.94
N VAL A 381 2.08 -0.46 -10.84
CA VAL A 381 0.98 0.48 -10.54
C VAL A 381 1.02 1.69 -11.48
N GLY A 382 2.20 2.17 -11.84
CA GLY A 382 2.38 3.28 -12.78
C GLY A 382 1.85 2.97 -14.17
N ALA A 383 2.06 1.73 -14.67
CA ALA A 383 1.51 1.30 -15.96
C ALA A 383 -0.01 1.24 -15.95
N LEU A 384 -0.63 0.76 -14.86
CA LEU A 384 -2.10 0.77 -14.71
C LEU A 384 -2.64 2.20 -14.68
N ARG A 385 -1.98 3.12 -13.97
CA ARG A 385 -2.35 4.54 -13.93
C ARG A 385 -2.23 5.21 -15.30
N ALA A 386 -1.13 4.95 -16.03
CA ALA A 386 -0.93 5.47 -17.38
C ALA A 386 -2.01 4.94 -18.34
N ALA A 387 -2.30 3.65 -18.29
CA ALA A 387 -3.34 3.01 -19.09
C ALA A 387 -4.71 3.65 -18.88
N LEU A 388 -5.08 3.97 -17.63
CA LEU A 388 -6.32 4.70 -17.32
C LEU A 388 -6.35 6.09 -17.93
N ARG A 389 -5.25 6.85 -17.84
CA ARG A 389 -5.15 8.19 -18.45
C ARG A 389 -5.22 8.17 -19.98
N GLU A 390 -4.74 7.08 -20.59
CA GLU A 390 -4.71 6.86 -22.03
C GLU A 390 -5.96 6.13 -22.56
N GLN A 391 -6.94 5.83 -21.69
CA GLN A 391 -8.16 5.07 -22.05
C GLN A 391 -7.86 3.70 -22.67
N ARG A 392 -6.89 2.98 -22.09
CA ARG A 392 -6.42 1.66 -22.53
C ARG A 392 -6.38 0.63 -21.39
N PHE A 393 -7.02 0.92 -20.27
CA PHE A 393 -6.96 0.08 -19.07
C PHE A 393 -7.39 -1.37 -19.32
N PRO A 394 -8.50 -1.69 -20.04
CA PRO A 394 -8.90 -3.07 -20.27
C PRO A 394 -7.82 -3.90 -20.99
N VAL A 395 -7.11 -3.30 -21.96
CA VAL A 395 -6.05 -3.97 -22.71
C VAL A 395 -4.86 -4.26 -21.81
N VAL A 396 -4.41 -3.29 -21.03
CA VAL A 396 -3.28 -3.45 -20.10
C VAL A 396 -3.63 -4.39 -18.95
N ALA A 397 -4.84 -4.32 -18.41
CA ALA A 397 -5.33 -5.22 -17.37
C ALA A 397 -5.37 -6.68 -17.85
N SER A 398 -5.84 -6.93 -19.07
CA SER A 398 -5.83 -8.26 -19.70
C SER A 398 -4.41 -8.80 -19.85
N HIS A 399 -3.48 -7.98 -20.32
CA HIS A 399 -2.08 -8.36 -20.43
C HIS A 399 -1.44 -8.66 -19.07
N PHE A 400 -1.73 -7.86 -18.03
CA PHE A 400 -1.26 -8.12 -16.67
C PHE A 400 -1.86 -9.40 -16.09
N SER A 401 -3.14 -9.69 -16.37
CA SER A 401 -3.76 -10.97 -16.01
C SER A 401 -3.05 -12.15 -16.67
N GLN A 402 -2.65 -12.02 -17.93
CA GLN A 402 -1.85 -13.04 -18.63
C GLN A 402 -0.49 -13.24 -17.95
N ILE A 403 0.26 -12.17 -17.67
CA ILE A 403 1.53 -12.25 -16.93
C ILE A 403 1.35 -12.97 -15.58
N ILE A 404 0.27 -12.64 -14.86
CA ILE A 404 -0.02 -13.26 -13.55
C ILE A 404 -0.27 -14.76 -13.73
N THR A 405 -1.08 -15.15 -14.71
CA THR A 405 -1.40 -16.55 -15.01
C THR A 405 -0.17 -17.35 -15.40
N GLU A 406 0.62 -16.85 -16.36
CA GLU A 406 1.75 -17.55 -16.92
C GLU A 406 2.96 -17.62 -15.95
N HIS A 407 3.19 -16.55 -15.19
CA HIS A 407 4.46 -16.39 -14.46
C HIS A 407 4.32 -16.37 -12.95
N TYR A 408 3.11 -16.15 -12.42
CA TYR A 408 2.86 -16.11 -10.97
C TYR A 408 2.03 -17.30 -10.46
N GLY A 409 1.58 -18.18 -11.39
CA GLY A 409 0.89 -19.43 -11.07
C GLY A 409 -0.49 -19.22 -10.41
N ARG A 410 -1.20 -18.15 -10.75
CA ARG A 410 -2.57 -17.86 -10.27
C ARG A 410 -3.45 -17.50 -11.45
N ALA A 411 -4.56 -18.22 -11.63
CA ALA A 411 -5.60 -17.83 -12.58
C ALA A 411 -6.47 -16.73 -11.97
N PRO A 412 -6.75 -15.62 -12.66
CA PRO A 412 -7.70 -14.62 -12.22
C PRO A 412 -9.13 -15.11 -12.52
N GLU A 413 -9.80 -15.71 -11.54
CA GLU A 413 -11.15 -16.22 -11.73
C GLU A 413 -12.24 -15.11 -11.76
N ALA A 414 -11.96 -13.86 -11.47
CA ALA A 414 -13.00 -12.83 -11.30
C ALA A 414 -12.72 -11.47 -11.96
N VAL A 415 -11.58 -11.25 -12.60
CA VAL A 415 -11.22 -9.90 -13.10
C VAL A 415 -11.67 -9.66 -14.53
N LEU A 416 -12.04 -10.70 -15.29
CA LEU A 416 -12.32 -10.63 -16.73
C LEU A 416 -13.80 -10.66 -17.13
N GLU A 417 -14.73 -10.89 -16.21
CA GLU A 417 -16.13 -10.67 -16.50
C GLU A 417 -16.44 -9.17 -16.37
N ALA A 418 -16.16 -8.43 -17.42
CA ALA A 418 -16.68 -7.08 -17.59
C ALA A 418 -18.21 -7.16 -17.45
N ARG A 419 -18.75 -6.63 -16.33
CA ARG A 419 -20.20 -6.45 -16.22
C ARG A 419 -20.66 -5.65 -17.43
N PRO A 420 -21.73 -6.08 -18.12
CA PRO A 420 -22.28 -5.31 -19.21
C PRO A 420 -22.60 -3.90 -18.69
N THR A 421 -22.21 -2.90 -19.47
CA THR A 421 -22.49 -1.49 -19.23
C THR A 421 -23.96 -1.34 -18.79
N ARG A 422 -24.16 -0.84 -17.56
CA ARG A 422 -25.48 -0.40 -17.13
C ARG A 422 -25.92 0.71 -18.10
N THR A 423 -26.88 0.41 -18.94
CA THR A 423 -27.62 1.41 -19.71
C THR A 423 -28.17 2.41 -18.70
N PRO A 424 -27.98 3.72 -18.88
CA PRO A 424 -28.62 4.70 -18.00
C PRO A 424 -30.13 4.50 -18.13
N ALA A 425 -30.80 4.35 -16.99
CA ALA A 425 -32.24 4.36 -16.94
C ALA A 425 -32.74 5.72 -17.41
N SER A 426 -33.56 5.68 -18.45
CA SER A 426 -34.29 6.80 -19.05
C SER A 426 -35.26 7.45 -18.07
#